data_1a9098e4318fb4391a6de471cb262148
#
_entry.id   1a9098e4318fb4391a6de471cb262148
#
_cell.length_a   1.000
_cell.length_b   1.000
_cell.length_c   1.000
_cell.angle_alpha   90.00
_cell.angle_beta   90.00
_cell.angle_gamma   90.00
#
_symmetry.space_group_name_H-M   'P 1'
#
loop_
_entity.id
_entity.type
_entity.pdbx_description
1 polymer ?
#
loop_
_entity_poly.entity_id
_entity_poly.type
_entity_poly.pdbx_seq_one_letter_code
_entity_poly.pdbx_strand_id
1 'polypeptide(L)'
;MAVRPLGPPQHRSRRRGRLLVLPLVAAGWLVIAVSTSAESPSPQASSLPGTTATATPTVPTPGPSDTSWLFATPEPSPSVPLATAPPVPTRILHPSDGDANSCYDCHSAVNDEQAEVAAAWNDSAHARVGVGCADCHGGDPTTDQITKAMDPRAGYIGAPDRLDSIGLCASCHTDPETMRGSGLATDQYAKYFSSVHGQKLVTDNDVRVAVCTDCHGTHDIKPVSDPASPVFSVNVPELCASCHADARRMEPYGIPTDQYDVYSQSVHGKALLEDNDVRAPNCASCHGSHDAKPPTSTTVVEVCGKCHTATQDLYLESRHSELEAAAPKCWTCHGTHDVSQPDSTLFFHETAPDYTCTTCHDLQTHRLRIELSRFADSADRRCDTCHHPDSEIYVQIEGIATAVRSAEDAYVAADQRIDEASRLGMLTEDAEVALAGARTSLIQAQAAVHTTKLTTVSELSTAARDKALEAEQMAQAKVDESVFRRGAMVIVIVFILVSVLALFLVKRRLDRDLEGG
;
A
#
# COMPACT_ATOMS: atom_id res chain seq x y z
N MET A 1 -14.39 3.43 18.89
CA MET A 1 -13.12 4.08 19.24
C MET A 1 -12.22 3.96 18.02
N ALA A 2 -11.94 5.06 17.35
CA ALA A 2 -11.13 5.04 16.13
C ALA A 2 -9.66 4.85 16.50
N VAL A 3 -9.08 3.73 16.10
CA VAL A 3 -7.63 3.48 16.19
C VAL A 3 -6.95 4.37 15.16
N ARG A 4 -6.08 5.28 15.61
CA ARG A 4 -5.28 6.14 14.73
C ARG A 4 -4.32 5.26 13.91
N PRO A 5 -4.16 5.50 12.60
CA PRO A 5 -3.17 4.80 11.80
C PRO A 5 -1.76 5.09 12.36
N LEU A 6 -0.94 4.05 12.42
CA LEU A 6 0.47 4.12 12.82
C LEU A 6 1.25 4.82 11.69
N GLY A 7 1.33 6.15 11.77
CA GLY A 7 2.16 6.95 10.85
C GLY A 7 3.66 6.73 11.10
N PRO A 8 4.51 6.97 10.08
CA PRO A 8 5.96 6.84 10.22
C PRO A 8 6.50 7.82 11.27
N PRO A 9 7.60 7.50 11.96
CA PRO A 9 8.17 8.34 12.99
C PRO A 9 8.65 9.67 12.39
N GLN A 10 8.05 10.78 12.84
CA GLN A 10 8.49 12.11 12.47
C GLN A 10 9.82 12.44 13.14
N HIS A 11 10.88 12.60 12.35
CA HIS A 11 12.15 13.15 12.79
C HIS A 11 11.96 14.61 13.21
N ARG A 12 11.78 14.87 14.50
CA ARG A 12 11.83 16.22 15.04
C ARG A 12 13.28 16.72 15.07
N SER A 13 13.57 17.71 14.24
CA SER A 13 14.83 18.46 14.28
C SER A 13 14.95 19.21 15.61
N ARG A 14 15.89 18.80 16.45
CA ARG A 14 16.25 19.51 17.68
C ARG A 14 16.99 20.81 17.34
N ARG A 15 16.36 21.95 17.59
CA ARG A 15 17.05 23.24 17.69
C ARG A 15 17.93 23.19 18.95
N ARG A 16 19.25 23.26 18.75
CA ARG A 16 20.23 23.44 19.84
C ARG A 16 20.13 24.87 20.41
N GLY A 17 19.48 25.02 21.57
CA GLY A 17 19.60 26.19 22.38
C GLY A 17 20.94 26.13 23.17
N ARG A 18 21.84 27.10 22.92
CA ARG A 18 23.05 27.30 23.74
C ARG A 18 22.63 27.84 25.10
N LEU A 19 22.82 27.05 26.16
CA LEU A 19 22.80 27.57 27.54
C LEU A 19 24.24 27.82 27.99
N LEU A 20 24.47 29.03 28.43
CA LEU A 20 25.69 29.47 29.11
C LEU A 20 25.84 28.71 30.44
N VAL A 21 27.00 28.12 30.62
CA VAL A 21 27.42 27.49 31.87
C VAL A 21 28.18 28.54 32.71
N LEU A 22 27.70 28.83 33.90
CA LEU A 22 28.47 29.46 34.99
C LEU A 22 28.70 28.40 36.07
N PRO A 23 29.93 28.29 36.62
CA PRO A 23 30.26 27.28 37.60
C PRO A 23 30.07 27.83 39.03
N LEU A 24 29.53 27.02 39.92
CA LEU A 24 29.65 27.21 41.38
C LEU A 24 29.75 25.87 42.10
N VAL A 25 30.97 25.52 42.40
CA VAL A 25 31.61 25.09 43.68
C VAL A 25 30.89 24.06 44.55
N ALA A 26 31.60 22.98 44.68
CA ALA A 26 31.63 21.89 45.65
C ALA A 26 31.10 22.16 47.05
N ALA A 27 30.35 21.19 47.60
CA ALA A 27 30.55 20.68 48.97
C ALA A 27 29.62 19.49 49.26
N GLY A 28 30.16 18.44 49.81
CA GLY A 28 29.46 17.55 50.73
C GLY A 28 29.07 16.15 50.20
N TRP A 29 30.04 15.24 50.15
CA TRP A 29 29.79 13.81 50.16
C TRP A 29 29.21 13.35 51.50
N LEU A 30 27.99 12.78 51.50
CA LEU A 30 27.55 11.88 52.57
C LEU A 30 26.99 10.62 51.90
N VAL A 31 27.80 9.60 51.90
CA VAL A 31 27.42 8.23 51.47
C VAL A 31 26.64 7.62 52.61
N ILE A 32 25.34 7.34 52.41
CA ILE A 32 24.61 6.35 53.20
C ILE A 32 24.35 5.17 52.31
N ALA A 33 25.14 4.12 52.47
CA ALA A 33 24.90 2.83 51.92
C ALA A 33 23.82 2.14 52.75
N VAL A 34 22.66 1.92 52.17
CA VAL A 34 21.67 0.97 52.70
C VAL A 34 21.67 -0.24 51.78
N SER A 35 22.38 -1.28 52.20
CA SER A 35 22.31 -2.59 51.59
C SER A 35 21.03 -3.29 52.06
N THR A 36 20.08 -3.52 51.20
CA THR A 36 19.02 -4.49 51.43
C THR A 36 19.15 -5.60 50.40
N SER A 37 19.67 -6.72 50.83
CA SER A 37 19.63 -8.00 50.14
C SER A 37 18.18 -8.48 50.11
N ALA A 38 17.57 -8.56 48.95
CA ALA A 38 16.32 -9.28 48.77
C ALA A 38 16.66 -10.60 48.07
N GLU A 39 16.58 -11.68 48.83
CA GLU A 39 16.59 -13.06 48.34
C GLU A 39 15.29 -13.33 47.62
N SER A 40 15.42 -13.78 46.37
CA SER A 40 14.30 -14.34 45.59
C SER A 40 14.01 -15.78 46.01
N PRO A 41 12.76 -16.14 46.28
CA PRO A 41 12.41 -17.53 46.49
C PRO A 41 12.21 -18.24 45.14
N SER A 42 12.92 -19.35 44.95
CA SER A 42 12.67 -20.32 43.87
C SER A 42 11.29 -20.98 44.00
N PRO A 43 10.55 -21.18 42.91
CA PRO A 43 9.32 -21.92 42.96
C PRO A 43 9.58 -23.42 43.08
N GLN A 44 9.05 -23.99 44.15
CA GLN A 44 8.99 -25.45 44.36
C GLN A 44 7.96 -26.07 43.40
N ALA A 45 8.34 -27.12 42.71
CA ALA A 45 7.48 -27.97 41.91
C ALA A 45 6.48 -28.73 42.82
N SER A 46 5.20 -28.41 42.66
CA SER A 46 4.11 -29.20 43.27
C SER A 46 3.72 -30.34 42.32
N SER A 47 3.92 -31.56 42.76
CA SER A 47 3.43 -32.80 42.15
C SER A 47 1.92 -32.89 42.26
N LEU A 48 1.20 -33.01 41.15
CA LEU A 48 -0.22 -33.33 41.09
C LEU A 48 -0.44 -34.85 41.14
N PRO A 49 -1.49 -35.33 41.82
CA PRO A 49 -1.80 -36.75 41.91
C PRO A 49 -2.50 -37.26 40.64
N GLY A 50 -2.22 -38.51 40.30
CA GLY A 50 -2.70 -39.20 39.11
C GLY A 50 -4.23 -39.31 39.04
N THR A 51 -4.76 -39.04 37.87
CA THR A 51 -6.15 -39.30 37.50
C THR A 51 -6.25 -40.61 36.72
N THR A 52 -7.14 -41.45 37.16
CA THR A 52 -7.58 -42.73 36.61
C THR A 52 -8.10 -42.59 35.19
N ALA A 53 -7.67 -43.52 34.31
CA ALA A 53 -8.13 -43.66 32.96
C ALA A 53 -9.64 -43.95 32.89
N THR A 54 -10.37 -43.05 32.20
CA THR A 54 -11.76 -43.28 31.82
C THR A 54 -11.82 -43.70 30.35
N ALA A 55 -12.56 -44.77 30.06
CA ALA A 55 -12.70 -45.36 28.76
C ALA A 55 -13.26 -44.38 27.70
N THR A 56 -12.63 -44.36 26.54
CA THR A 56 -13.04 -43.58 25.35
C THR A 56 -14.29 -44.23 24.72
N PRO A 57 -15.37 -43.49 24.44
CA PRO A 57 -16.46 -44.02 23.62
C PRO A 57 -16.02 -44.13 22.16
N THR A 58 -16.20 -45.27 21.54
CA THR A 58 -15.98 -45.51 20.12
C THR A 58 -17.06 -44.80 19.31
N VAL A 59 -16.64 -43.83 18.49
CA VAL A 59 -17.47 -43.17 17.47
C VAL A 59 -17.64 -44.14 16.30
N PRO A 60 -18.86 -44.39 15.78
CA PRO A 60 -19.05 -45.23 14.62
C PRO A 60 -18.48 -44.53 13.38
N THR A 61 -17.70 -45.26 12.59
CA THR A 61 -17.12 -44.83 11.32
C THR A 61 -18.26 -44.55 10.31
N PRO A 62 -18.37 -43.36 9.70
CA PRO A 62 -19.30 -43.14 8.60
C PRO A 62 -18.90 -44.00 7.39
N GLY A 63 -19.87 -44.63 6.76
CA GLY A 63 -19.65 -45.37 5.53
C GLY A 63 -19.22 -44.44 4.38
N PRO A 64 -18.65 -45.00 3.28
CA PRO A 64 -18.15 -44.18 2.17
C PRO A 64 -19.32 -43.42 1.50
N SER A 65 -19.37 -42.13 1.72
CA SER A 65 -20.24 -41.20 0.98
C SER A 65 -19.66 -41.04 -0.41
N ASP A 66 -20.47 -41.30 -1.39
CA ASP A 66 -20.14 -41.08 -2.81
C ASP A 66 -19.98 -39.55 -3.04
N THR A 67 -18.74 -39.08 -3.06
CA THR A 67 -18.37 -37.67 -3.27
C THR A 67 -18.00 -37.37 -4.73
N SER A 68 -18.33 -38.27 -5.68
CA SER A 68 -17.97 -38.12 -7.09
C SER A 68 -18.57 -36.89 -7.79
N TRP A 69 -19.57 -36.24 -7.16
CA TRP A 69 -20.20 -35.01 -7.66
C TRP A 69 -19.49 -33.70 -7.25
N LEU A 70 -18.55 -33.76 -6.27
CA LEU A 70 -17.85 -32.57 -5.76
C LEU A 70 -16.77 -32.04 -6.73
N PHE A 71 -16.40 -32.82 -7.75
CA PHE A 71 -15.27 -32.47 -8.64
C PHE A 71 -15.65 -32.47 -10.11
N ALA A 72 -16.91 -32.11 -10.46
CA ALA A 72 -17.21 -31.78 -11.84
C ALA A 72 -16.43 -30.52 -12.22
N THR A 73 -15.32 -30.69 -12.92
CA THR A 73 -14.58 -29.57 -13.52
C THR A 73 -15.55 -28.80 -14.43
N PRO A 74 -15.69 -27.46 -14.26
CA PRO A 74 -16.43 -26.68 -15.24
C PRO A 74 -15.73 -26.88 -16.60
N GLU A 75 -16.51 -27.20 -17.63
CA GLU A 75 -15.98 -27.18 -19.00
C GLU A 75 -15.34 -25.80 -19.21
N PRO A 76 -14.09 -25.71 -19.68
CA PRO A 76 -13.49 -24.43 -19.99
C PRO A 76 -14.40 -23.74 -21.00
N SER A 77 -14.88 -22.55 -20.67
CA SER A 77 -15.53 -21.67 -21.64
C SER A 77 -14.64 -21.61 -22.88
N PRO A 78 -15.21 -21.74 -24.10
CA PRO A 78 -14.40 -21.69 -25.29
C PRO A 78 -13.53 -20.44 -25.25
N SER A 79 -12.22 -20.64 -25.19
CA SER A 79 -11.25 -19.53 -25.24
C SER A 79 -11.41 -18.90 -26.61
N VAL A 80 -12.05 -17.73 -26.68
CA VAL A 80 -12.04 -16.89 -27.88
C VAL A 80 -10.55 -16.62 -28.16
N PRO A 81 -10.05 -16.99 -29.36
CA PRO A 81 -8.65 -16.71 -29.67
C PRO A 81 -8.38 -15.20 -29.51
N LEU A 82 -7.38 -14.86 -28.73
CA LEU A 82 -6.96 -13.47 -28.60
C LEU A 82 -6.60 -12.96 -30.00
N ALA A 83 -7.24 -11.87 -30.46
CA ALA A 83 -6.88 -11.30 -31.75
C ALA A 83 -5.40 -10.93 -31.72
N THR A 84 -4.66 -11.41 -32.72
CA THR A 84 -3.25 -11.06 -32.87
C THR A 84 -3.13 -9.60 -33.29
N ALA A 85 -2.08 -8.92 -32.81
CA ALA A 85 -1.78 -7.57 -33.22
C ALA A 85 -1.68 -7.49 -34.75
N PRO A 86 -2.27 -6.47 -35.40
CA PRO A 86 -2.11 -6.26 -36.82
C PRO A 86 -0.62 -6.10 -37.18
N PRO A 87 -0.21 -6.40 -38.43
CA PRO A 87 1.16 -6.15 -38.86
C PRO A 87 1.47 -4.64 -38.74
N VAL A 88 2.65 -4.33 -38.21
CA VAL A 88 3.12 -2.93 -38.13
C VAL A 88 3.29 -2.39 -39.54
N PRO A 89 2.71 -1.22 -39.90
CA PRO A 89 2.92 -0.62 -41.19
C PRO A 89 4.40 -0.33 -41.43
N THR A 90 4.94 -0.81 -42.56
CA THR A 90 6.31 -0.46 -42.95
C THR A 90 6.35 0.99 -43.39
N ARG A 91 6.98 1.83 -42.59
CA ARG A 91 7.20 3.24 -42.92
C ARG A 91 8.64 3.45 -43.37
N ILE A 92 8.81 4.23 -44.42
CA ILE A 92 10.13 4.70 -44.83
C ILE A 92 10.46 5.87 -43.90
N LEU A 93 11.33 5.63 -42.92
CA LEU A 93 11.92 6.70 -42.10
C LEU A 93 12.86 7.49 -43.00
N HIS A 94 12.61 8.76 -43.15
CA HIS A 94 13.60 9.68 -43.70
C HIS A 94 14.51 10.08 -42.56
N PRO A 95 15.83 9.71 -42.58
CA PRO A 95 16.75 10.24 -41.60
C PRO A 95 16.71 11.77 -41.73
N SER A 96 16.20 12.47 -40.73
CA SER A 96 16.39 13.91 -40.63
C SER A 96 17.89 14.11 -40.46
N ASP A 97 18.58 14.69 -41.45
CA ASP A 97 19.90 15.22 -41.25
C ASP A 97 19.78 16.30 -40.16
N GLY A 98 20.26 16.03 -38.97
CA GLY A 98 19.90 16.60 -37.66
C GLY A 98 19.99 18.12 -37.45
N ASP A 99 20.16 18.94 -38.52
CA ASP A 99 20.37 20.39 -38.44
C ASP A 99 19.33 21.24 -39.20
N ALA A 100 18.42 20.66 -40.00
CA ALA A 100 17.45 21.41 -40.75
C ALA A 100 16.01 21.01 -40.39
N ASN A 101 15.36 21.77 -39.51
CA ASN A 101 13.94 21.60 -39.19
C ASN A 101 13.13 22.83 -39.69
N SER A 102 13.06 23.00 -41.01
CA SER A 102 12.29 24.09 -41.62
C SER A 102 10.80 24.04 -41.26
N CYS A 103 10.29 22.84 -40.88
CA CYS A 103 8.94 22.69 -40.36
C CYS A 103 8.78 23.46 -39.04
N TYR A 104 9.70 23.30 -38.11
CA TYR A 104 9.67 24.02 -36.83
C TYR A 104 9.77 25.53 -37.01
N ASP A 105 10.73 25.97 -37.83
CA ASP A 105 10.96 27.42 -38.10
C ASP A 105 9.72 28.08 -38.69
N CYS A 106 9.06 27.40 -39.64
CA CYS A 106 7.84 27.91 -40.25
C CYS A 106 6.65 27.86 -39.29
N HIS A 107 6.38 26.71 -38.69
CA HIS A 107 5.20 26.50 -37.83
C HIS A 107 5.23 27.30 -36.54
N SER A 108 6.42 27.61 -36.01
CA SER A 108 6.56 28.51 -34.86
C SER A 108 6.23 29.99 -35.18
N ALA A 109 6.14 30.38 -36.47
CA ALA A 109 5.91 31.75 -36.91
C ALA A 109 4.57 31.97 -37.64
N VAL A 110 3.81 30.92 -37.96
CA VAL A 110 2.60 31.03 -38.80
C VAL A 110 1.40 31.60 -38.06
N ASN A 111 1.04 31.02 -36.92
CA ASN A 111 -0.04 31.45 -36.06
C ASN A 111 0.12 30.86 -34.66
N ASP A 112 -0.67 31.34 -33.68
CA ASP A 112 -0.55 30.96 -32.29
C ASP A 112 -0.76 29.43 -32.05
N GLU A 113 -1.75 28.83 -32.72
CA GLU A 113 -2.06 27.40 -32.58
C GLU A 113 -0.90 26.50 -33.04
N GLN A 114 -0.30 26.83 -34.19
CA GLN A 114 0.83 26.05 -34.71
C GLN A 114 2.11 26.33 -33.92
N ALA A 115 2.29 27.54 -33.42
CA ALA A 115 3.40 27.88 -32.54
C ALA A 115 3.34 27.12 -31.22
N GLU A 116 2.15 26.93 -30.67
CA GLU A 116 1.94 26.09 -29.47
C GLU A 116 2.31 24.62 -29.73
N VAL A 117 1.91 24.06 -30.88
CA VAL A 117 2.28 22.69 -31.28
C VAL A 117 3.80 22.56 -31.45
N ALA A 118 4.44 23.51 -32.11
CA ALA A 118 5.90 23.53 -32.30
C ALA A 118 6.64 23.63 -30.95
N ALA A 119 6.16 24.48 -30.04
CA ALA A 119 6.72 24.62 -28.70
C ALA A 119 6.54 23.33 -27.85
N ALA A 120 5.37 22.71 -27.93
CA ALA A 120 5.08 21.46 -27.25
C ALA A 120 6.03 20.32 -27.71
N TRP A 121 6.23 20.20 -29.03
CA TRP A 121 7.20 19.25 -29.58
C TRP A 121 8.63 19.57 -29.10
N ASN A 122 9.06 20.81 -29.12
CA ASN A 122 10.42 21.20 -28.72
C ASN A 122 10.74 20.85 -27.26
N ASP A 123 9.74 20.79 -26.39
CA ASP A 123 9.88 20.36 -24.99
C ASP A 123 9.68 18.82 -24.80
N SER A 124 9.46 18.07 -25.88
CA SER A 124 9.18 16.64 -25.84
C SER A 124 10.44 15.77 -25.68
N ALA A 125 10.22 14.49 -25.33
CA ALA A 125 11.26 13.47 -25.35
C ALA A 125 11.79 13.23 -26.77
N HIS A 126 10.94 13.34 -27.80
CA HIS A 126 11.30 13.11 -29.19
C HIS A 126 12.25 14.17 -29.70
N ALA A 127 11.99 15.46 -29.45
CA ALA A 127 12.91 16.55 -29.83
C ALA A 127 14.30 16.36 -29.19
N ARG A 128 14.36 15.92 -27.95
CA ARG A 128 15.64 15.70 -27.23
C ARG A 128 16.51 14.61 -27.85
N VAL A 129 15.91 13.68 -28.58
CA VAL A 129 16.64 12.59 -29.27
C VAL A 129 16.72 12.79 -30.79
N GLY A 130 16.32 13.95 -31.28
CA GLY A 130 16.44 14.34 -32.70
C GLY A 130 15.34 13.79 -33.60
N VAL A 131 14.22 13.28 -33.05
CA VAL A 131 13.03 12.88 -33.83
C VAL A 131 12.25 14.15 -34.20
N GLY A 132 12.25 14.51 -35.51
CA GLY A 132 11.66 15.72 -36.00
C GLY A 132 10.21 15.57 -36.48
N CYS A 133 9.64 16.68 -36.95
CA CYS A 133 8.27 16.71 -37.46
C CYS A 133 8.06 15.75 -38.65
N ALA A 134 9.02 15.68 -39.55
CA ALA A 134 8.97 14.82 -40.74
C ALA A 134 9.02 13.32 -40.42
N ASP A 135 9.62 12.94 -39.29
CA ASP A 135 9.65 11.53 -38.86
C ASP A 135 8.25 11.00 -38.55
N CYS A 136 7.32 11.88 -38.15
CA CYS A 136 5.93 11.55 -37.92
C CYS A 136 5.01 11.95 -39.08
N HIS A 137 5.17 13.12 -39.64
CA HIS A 137 4.27 13.69 -40.64
C HIS A 137 4.73 13.45 -42.08
N GLY A 138 5.97 13.01 -42.30
CA GLY A 138 6.57 12.94 -43.63
C GLY A 138 6.86 14.32 -44.21
N GLY A 139 7.11 14.39 -45.49
CA GLY A 139 7.48 15.63 -46.20
C GLY A 139 8.99 15.84 -46.24
N ASP A 140 9.42 17.02 -46.70
CA ASP A 140 10.82 17.40 -46.83
C ASP A 140 11.18 18.51 -45.82
N PRO A 141 11.89 18.16 -44.72
CA PRO A 141 12.25 19.12 -43.67
C PRO A 141 13.39 20.08 -44.06
N THR A 142 13.99 19.91 -45.24
CA THR A 142 15.17 20.69 -45.70
C THR A 142 14.80 21.93 -46.50
N THR A 143 13.53 22.16 -46.78
CA THR A 143 13.05 23.29 -47.63
C THR A 143 11.97 24.12 -46.91
N ASP A 144 12.01 25.42 -47.13
CA ASP A 144 11.00 26.39 -46.71
C ASP A 144 9.85 26.58 -47.72
N GLN A 145 9.93 25.89 -48.88
CA GLN A 145 8.90 25.98 -49.92
C GLN A 145 7.74 25.05 -49.54
N ILE A 146 6.62 25.62 -49.12
CA ILE A 146 5.41 24.90 -48.66
C ILE A 146 5.02 23.73 -49.60
N THR A 147 5.01 23.94 -50.91
CA THR A 147 4.63 22.95 -51.91
C THR A 147 5.60 21.79 -52.04
N LYS A 148 6.82 21.91 -51.51
CA LYS A 148 7.82 20.86 -51.46
C LYS A 148 7.86 20.23 -50.04
N ALA A 149 7.90 21.09 -49.04
CA ALA A 149 7.93 20.66 -47.65
C ALA A 149 6.74 19.72 -47.29
N MET A 150 5.55 20.07 -47.79
CA MET A 150 4.30 19.31 -47.57
C MET A 150 3.83 18.54 -48.81
N ASP A 151 4.76 18.05 -49.64
CA ASP A 151 4.43 17.29 -50.85
C ASP A 151 4.07 15.83 -50.47
N PRO A 152 2.85 15.33 -50.79
CA PRO A 152 2.51 13.91 -50.57
C PRO A 152 3.48 12.93 -51.27
N ARG A 153 4.16 13.36 -52.35
CA ARG A 153 5.18 12.53 -53.02
C ARG A 153 6.48 12.42 -52.21
N ALA A 154 6.71 13.34 -51.28
CA ALA A 154 7.76 13.26 -50.27
C ALA A 154 7.28 12.55 -48.97
N GLY A 155 6.14 11.88 -49.05
CA GLY A 155 5.59 11.13 -47.93
C GLY A 155 4.78 11.96 -46.90
N TYR A 156 4.48 13.23 -47.19
CA TYR A 156 3.68 14.06 -46.29
C TYR A 156 2.26 13.53 -46.16
N ILE A 157 1.83 13.23 -44.95
CA ILE A 157 0.53 12.63 -44.65
C ILE A 157 -0.45 13.60 -43.96
N GLY A 158 -0.06 14.83 -43.74
CA GLY A 158 -0.86 15.81 -43.00
C GLY A 158 -0.93 15.49 -41.49
N ALA A 159 -2.03 15.86 -40.88
CA ALA A 159 -2.32 15.46 -39.51
C ALA A 159 -2.88 14.02 -39.48
N PRO A 160 -2.16 13.04 -38.93
CA PRO A 160 -2.68 11.68 -38.78
C PRO A 160 -3.94 11.70 -37.91
N ASP A 161 -4.89 10.85 -38.23
CA ASP A 161 -5.99 10.68 -37.32
C ASP A 161 -5.56 9.90 -36.06
N ARG A 162 -6.44 9.85 -35.07
CA ARG A 162 -6.16 9.24 -33.78
C ARG A 162 -5.81 7.74 -33.89
N LEU A 163 -6.43 7.02 -34.81
CA LEU A 163 -6.18 5.59 -35.01
C LEU A 163 -4.88 5.33 -35.78
N ASP A 164 -4.55 6.21 -36.73
CA ASP A 164 -3.29 6.13 -37.49
C ASP A 164 -2.07 6.25 -36.56
N SER A 165 -2.23 6.95 -35.43
CA SER A 165 -1.17 7.11 -34.43
C SER A 165 -0.61 5.78 -33.91
N ILE A 166 -1.43 4.72 -33.86
CA ILE A 166 -1.00 3.40 -33.38
C ILE A 166 0.12 2.85 -34.27
N GLY A 167 -0.12 2.84 -35.59
CA GLY A 167 0.88 2.39 -36.57
C GLY A 167 2.09 3.32 -36.64
N LEU A 168 1.85 4.61 -36.48
CA LEU A 168 2.89 5.63 -36.48
C LEU A 168 3.88 5.43 -35.33
N CYS A 169 3.39 5.32 -34.12
CA CYS A 169 4.22 5.06 -32.94
C CYS A 169 4.93 3.69 -33.05
N ALA A 170 4.20 2.66 -33.50
CA ALA A 170 4.73 1.31 -33.64
C ALA A 170 5.90 1.22 -34.62
N SER A 171 5.94 2.03 -35.67
CA SER A 171 6.98 2.00 -36.69
C SER A 171 8.40 2.16 -36.12
N CYS A 172 8.54 2.86 -35.00
CA CYS A 172 9.79 3.00 -34.26
C CYS A 172 9.80 2.17 -32.97
N HIS A 173 8.73 2.26 -32.17
CA HIS A 173 8.68 1.66 -30.83
C HIS A 173 8.60 0.11 -30.82
N THR A 174 8.46 -0.54 -31.97
CA THR A 174 8.59 -2.01 -32.10
C THR A 174 9.96 -2.44 -32.65
N ASP A 175 10.77 -1.53 -33.13
CA ASP A 175 12.06 -1.84 -33.73
C ASP A 175 13.21 -1.76 -32.69
N PRO A 176 13.83 -2.92 -32.32
CA PRO A 176 14.92 -2.94 -31.37
C PRO A 176 16.15 -2.14 -31.80
N GLU A 177 16.38 -1.97 -33.11
CA GLU A 177 17.52 -1.20 -33.62
C GLU A 177 17.30 0.30 -33.37
N THR A 178 16.12 0.79 -33.72
CA THR A 178 15.74 2.21 -33.50
C THR A 178 15.67 2.53 -32.00
N MET A 179 15.15 1.61 -31.18
CA MET A 179 15.07 1.79 -29.73
C MET A 179 16.37 1.46 -28.98
N ARG A 180 17.42 1.05 -29.68
CA ARG A 180 18.72 0.78 -29.08
C ARG A 180 19.28 2.02 -28.39
N GLY A 181 19.53 1.95 -27.12
CA GLY A 181 20.06 3.06 -26.33
C GLY A 181 18.99 3.92 -25.62
N SER A 182 17.71 3.77 -25.96
CA SER A 182 16.62 4.45 -25.24
C SER A 182 16.28 3.77 -23.90
N GLY A 183 16.61 2.49 -23.75
CA GLY A 183 16.22 1.68 -22.60
C GLY A 183 14.72 1.30 -22.60
N LEU A 184 13.99 1.62 -23.67
CA LEU A 184 12.57 1.29 -23.80
C LEU A 184 12.39 -0.14 -24.32
N ALA A 185 11.41 -0.85 -23.78
CA ALA A 185 10.97 -2.12 -24.32
C ALA A 185 10.30 -1.90 -25.70
N THR A 186 10.29 -2.93 -26.53
CA THR A 186 9.73 -2.88 -27.88
C THR A 186 8.48 -3.75 -28.06
N ASP A 187 7.86 -4.13 -26.96
CA ASP A 187 6.69 -4.99 -26.91
C ASP A 187 5.37 -4.26 -26.62
N GLN A 188 5.40 -2.91 -26.48
CA GLN A 188 4.22 -2.10 -26.13
C GLN A 188 3.09 -2.26 -27.13
N TYR A 189 3.41 -2.35 -28.43
CA TYR A 189 2.41 -2.57 -29.46
C TYR A 189 1.71 -3.92 -29.32
N ALA A 190 2.46 -4.99 -29.12
CA ALA A 190 1.90 -6.32 -28.91
C ALA A 190 1.07 -6.37 -27.61
N LYS A 191 1.57 -5.75 -26.53
CA LYS A 191 0.85 -5.61 -25.27
C LYS A 191 -0.46 -4.83 -25.44
N TYR A 192 -0.44 -3.72 -26.18
CA TYR A 192 -1.65 -2.93 -26.44
C TYR A 192 -2.74 -3.81 -27.08
N PHE A 193 -2.42 -4.58 -28.09
CA PHE A 193 -3.40 -5.48 -28.72
C PHE A 193 -3.77 -6.71 -27.86
N SER A 194 -3.04 -6.98 -26.79
CA SER A 194 -3.45 -7.94 -25.76
C SER A 194 -4.32 -7.33 -24.66
N SER A 195 -4.43 -6.00 -24.60
CA SER A 195 -5.28 -5.27 -23.66
C SER A 195 -6.76 -5.32 -24.03
N VAL A 196 -7.63 -4.94 -23.09
CA VAL A 196 -9.07 -4.78 -23.38
C VAL A 196 -9.28 -3.68 -24.42
N HIS A 197 -8.51 -2.58 -24.38
CA HIS A 197 -8.61 -1.50 -25.37
C HIS A 197 -8.28 -2.00 -26.78
N GLY A 198 -7.14 -2.65 -26.95
CA GLY A 198 -6.72 -3.14 -28.25
C GLY A 198 -7.61 -4.28 -28.79
N GLN A 199 -8.09 -5.16 -27.90
CA GLN A 199 -9.02 -6.22 -28.29
C GLN A 199 -10.35 -5.64 -28.78
N LYS A 200 -10.94 -4.69 -28.06
CA LYS A 200 -12.19 -4.04 -28.51
C LYS A 200 -12.02 -3.27 -29.82
N LEU A 201 -10.84 -2.67 -30.04
CA LEU A 201 -10.56 -2.01 -31.33
C LEU A 201 -10.60 -3.02 -32.49
N VAL A 202 -9.97 -4.19 -32.33
CA VAL A 202 -9.82 -5.17 -33.43
C VAL A 202 -11.05 -6.06 -33.58
N THR A 203 -11.63 -6.54 -32.48
CA THR A 203 -12.74 -7.50 -32.54
C THR A 203 -14.09 -6.82 -32.73
N ASP A 204 -14.29 -5.68 -32.07
CA ASP A 204 -15.58 -4.98 -32.03
C ASP A 204 -15.60 -3.77 -32.98
N ASN A 205 -14.46 -3.44 -33.61
CA ASN A 205 -14.23 -2.23 -34.37
C ASN A 205 -14.62 -0.96 -33.57
N ASP A 206 -14.39 -0.99 -32.25
CA ASP A 206 -14.74 0.12 -31.36
C ASP A 206 -13.65 1.20 -31.37
N VAL A 207 -13.86 2.20 -32.21
CA VAL A 207 -12.94 3.33 -32.39
C VAL A 207 -12.90 4.32 -31.20
N ARG A 208 -13.73 4.12 -30.17
CA ARG A 208 -13.79 4.99 -28.98
C ARG A 208 -12.80 4.60 -27.89
N VAL A 209 -12.21 3.42 -27.99
CA VAL A 209 -11.23 2.93 -27.01
C VAL A 209 -9.96 3.79 -26.99
N ALA A 210 -9.25 3.79 -25.86
CA ALA A 210 -8.00 4.52 -25.74
C ALA A 210 -6.92 3.98 -26.70
N VAL A 211 -6.16 4.88 -27.31
CA VAL A 211 -4.98 4.59 -28.15
C VAL A 211 -3.73 5.27 -27.57
N CYS A 212 -2.58 5.13 -28.22
CA CYS A 212 -1.30 5.61 -27.70
C CYS A 212 -1.35 7.09 -27.26
N THR A 213 -1.91 7.94 -28.13
CA THR A 213 -1.96 9.40 -27.91
C THR A 213 -2.91 9.84 -26.80
N ASP A 214 -3.91 9.04 -26.46
CA ASP A 214 -4.84 9.38 -25.36
C ASP A 214 -4.17 9.32 -23.98
N CYS A 215 -3.08 8.52 -23.87
CA CYS A 215 -2.32 8.39 -22.63
C CYS A 215 -1.03 9.21 -22.65
N HIS A 216 -0.33 9.25 -23.80
CA HIS A 216 1.01 9.83 -23.90
C HIS A 216 1.02 11.27 -24.45
N GLY A 217 -0.10 11.77 -24.96
CA GLY A 217 -0.14 13.02 -25.71
C GLY A 217 0.32 12.83 -27.15
N THR A 218 0.49 13.92 -27.87
CA THR A 218 0.84 13.93 -29.29
C THR A 218 2.18 14.60 -29.58
N HIS A 219 2.32 15.87 -29.22
CA HIS A 219 3.51 16.67 -29.51
C HIS A 219 4.38 16.89 -28.26
N ASP A 220 3.78 16.92 -27.08
CA ASP A 220 4.42 17.16 -25.79
C ASP A 220 4.79 15.87 -25.05
N ILE A 221 5.01 14.77 -25.76
CA ILE A 221 5.30 13.45 -25.18
C ILE A 221 6.52 13.54 -24.26
N LYS A 222 6.32 13.26 -22.97
CA LYS A 222 7.36 13.31 -21.94
C LYS A 222 7.76 11.92 -21.46
N PRO A 223 9.00 11.75 -20.95
CA PRO A 223 9.40 10.51 -20.29
C PRO A 223 8.46 10.18 -19.11
N VAL A 224 8.27 8.91 -18.82
CA VAL A 224 7.46 8.45 -17.67
C VAL A 224 8.01 8.91 -16.31
N SER A 225 9.27 9.30 -16.24
CA SER A 225 9.93 9.85 -15.05
C SER A 225 9.74 11.36 -14.88
N ASP A 226 9.19 12.04 -15.86
CA ASP A 226 8.94 13.48 -15.79
C ASP A 226 7.62 13.73 -15.05
N PRO A 227 7.61 14.51 -13.96
CA PRO A 227 6.36 14.81 -13.22
C PRO A 227 5.28 15.49 -14.04
N ALA A 228 5.63 16.14 -15.16
CA ALA A 228 4.67 16.74 -16.10
C ALA A 228 4.11 15.73 -17.12
N SER A 229 4.61 14.49 -17.14
CA SER A 229 4.08 13.44 -18.01
C SER A 229 2.69 13.00 -17.54
N PRO A 230 1.69 12.87 -18.44
CA PRO A 230 0.39 12.30 -18.05
C PRO A 230 0.49 10.88 -17.47
N VAL A 231 1.53 10.14 -17.87
CA VAL A 231 1.79 8.76 -17.40
C VAL A 231 2.81 8.70 -16.24
N PHE A 232 3.16 9.83 -15.63
CA PHE A 232 3.89 9.84 -14.38
C PHE A 232 3.04 9.22 -13.26
N SER A 233 3.67 8.48 -12.34
CA SER A 233 2.96 7.62 -11.39
C SER A 233 1.77 8.28 -10.69
N VAL A 234 1.92 9.52 -10.21
CA VAL A 234 0.87 10.27 -9.49
C VAL A 234 -0.25 10.73 -10.43
N ASN A 235 0.03 10.95 -11.72
CA ASN A 235 -0.93 11.44 -12.69
C ASN A 235 -1.78 10.32 -13.32
N VAL A 236 -1.31 9.07 -13.27
CA VAL A 236 -2.01 7.91 -13.88
C VAL A 236 -3.46 7.75 -13.40
N PRO A 237 -3.81 7.88 -12.11
CA PRO A 237 -5.19 7.74 -11.68
C PRO A 237 -6.13 8.74 -12.34
N GLU A 238 -5.75 10.01 -12.41
CA GLU A 238 -6.54 11.06 -13.05
C GLU A 238 -6.61 10.88 -14.57
N LEU A 239 -5.52 10.47 -15.21
CA LEU A 239 -5.49 10.11 -16.62
C LEU A 239 -6.51 9.01 -16.94
N CYS A 240 -6.55 7.93 -16.18
CA CYS A 240 -7.53 6.85 -16.37
C CYS A 240 -8.96 7.36 -16.11
N ALA A 241 -9.16 8.16 -15.06
CA ALA A 241 -10.43 8.72 -14.69
C ALA A 241 -11.01 9.66 -15.77
N SER A 242 -10.18 10.32 -16.58
CA SER A 242 -10.63 11.20 -17.66
C SER A 242 -11.62 10.52 -18.63
N CYS A 243 -11.55 9.18 -18.72
CA CYS A 243 -12.50 8.36 -19.48
C CYS A 243 -13.33 7.48 -18.53
N HIS A 244 -12.71 6.78 -17.59
CA HIS A 244 -13.37 5.79 -16.75
C HIS A 244 -14.31 6.38 -15.69
N ALA A 245 -14.22 7.67 -15.37
CA ALA A 245 -15.20 8.38 -14.55
C ALA A 245 -16.33 9.05 -15.37
N ASP A 246 -16.28 9.01 -16.70
CA ASP A 246 -17.35 9.56 -17.55
C ASP A 246 -18.46 8.51 -17.77
N ALA A 247 -19.61 8.71 -17.11
CA ALA A 247 -20.74 7.81 -17.19
C ALA A 247 -21.25 7.59 -18.63
N ARG A 248 -21.19 8.61 -19.49
CA ARG A 248 -21.65 8.49 -20.88
C ARG A 248 -20.67 7.67 -21.74
N ARG A 249 -19.38 7.76 -21.45
CA ARG A 249 -18.37 6.93 -22.13
C ARG A 249 -18.44 5.48 -21.68
N MET A 250 -18.68 5.24 -20.39
CA MET A 250 -18.66 3.90 -19.79
C MET A 250 -19.99 3.15 -19.89
N GLU A 251 -21.12 3.83 -20.11
CA GLU A 251 -22.43 3.22 -20.24
C GLU A 251 -22.47 2.04 -21.26
N PRO A 252 -21.89 2.15 -22.47
CA PRO A 252 -21.93 1.06 -23.45
C PRO A 252 -21.14 -0.19 -23.03
N TYR A 253 -20.27 -0.05 -22.04
CA TYR A 253 -19.41 -1.13 -21.54
C TYR A 253 -19.90 -1.73 -20.22
N GLY A 254 -20.90 -1.10 -19.59
CA GLY A 254 -21.40 -1.51 -18.27
C GLY A 254 -20.34 -1.40 -17.15
N ILE A 255 -19.36 -0.51 -17.32
CA ILE A 255 -18.28 -0.29 -16.34
C ILE A 255 -18.75 0.76 -15.34
N PRO A 256 -18.70 0.48 -14.01
CA PRO A 256 -18.91 1.50 -12.98
C PRO A 256 -17.95 2.67 -13.15
N THR A 257 -18.32 3.86 -12.69
CA THR A 257 -17.55 5.10 -12.93
C THR A 257 -17.04 5.76 -11.65
N ASP A 258 -17.09 5.04 -10.56
CA ASP A 258 -16.67 5.46 -9.22
C ASP A 258 -15.30 4.92 -8.79
N GLN A 259 -14.63 4.13 -9.64
CA GLN A 259 -13.35 3.49 -9.28
C GLN A 259 -12.27 4.47 -8.85
N TYR A 260 -12.20 5.66 -9.47
CA TYR A 260 -11.25 6.68 -9.10
C TYR A 260 -11.55 7.25 -7.71
N ASP A 261 -12.81 7.58 -7.44
CA ASP A 261 -13.24 8.13 -6.15
C ASP A 261 -13.00 7.11 -5.03
N VAL A 262 -13.34 5.85 -5.30
CA VAL A 262 -13.11 4.74 -4.36
C VAL A 262 -11.62 4.49 -4.13
N TYR A 263 -10.82 4.44 -5.21
CA TYR A 263 -9.36 4.27 -5.11
C TYR A 263 -8.70 5.42 -4.32
N SER A 264 -9.11 6.66 -4.55
CA SER A 264 -8.53 7.82 -3.86
C SER A 264 -8.68 7.75 -2.34
N GLN A 265 -9.73 7.06 -1.84
CA GLN A 265 -9.95 6.84 -0.41
C GLN A 265 -9.25 5.60 0.14
N SER A 266 -8.72 4.73 -0.71
CA SER A 266 -8.00 3.53 -0.31
C SER A 266 -6.65 3.84 0.34
N VAL A 267 -6.05 2.85 1.01
CA VAL A 267 -4.68 3.01 1.56
C VAL A 267 -3.65 3.28 0.48
N HIS A 268 -3.83 2.72 -0.71
CA HIS A 268 -2.95 2.92 -1.85
C HIS A 268 -3.12 4.30 -2.46
N GLY A 269 -4.38 4.73 -2.66
CA GLY A 269 -4.69 6.03 -3.22
C GLY A 269 -4.22 7.17 -2.32
N LYS A 270 -4.42 7.07 -1.00
CA LYS A 270 -3.92 8.06 -0.05
C LYS A 270 -2.40 8.14 -0.04
N ALA A 271 -1.71 7.01 -0.01
CA ALA A 271 -0.25 7.00 -0.08
C ALA A 271 0.27 7.67 -1.37
N LEU A 272 -0.36 7.41 -2.53
CA LEU A 272 0.04 7.99 -3.80
C LEU A 272 -0.32 9.47 -3.92
N LEU A 273 -1.58 9.82 -3.62
CA LEU A 273 -2.15 11.14 -3.96
C LEU A 273 -2.01 12.16 -2.81
N GLU A 274 -2.11 11.73 -1.54
CA GLU A 274 -1.99 12.63 -0.39
C GLU A 274 -0.54 12.71 0.11
N ASP A 275 0.15 11.55 0.22
CA ASP A 275 1.52 11.49 0.73
C ASP A 275 2.58 11.65 -0.38
N ASN A 276 2.18 11.66 -1.66
CA ASN A 276 3.06 11.69 -2.85
C ASN A 276 4.10 10.56 -2.86
N ASP A 277 3.77 9.39 -2.29
CA ASP A 277 4.65 8.23 -2.38
C ASP A 277 4.50 7.57 -3.76
N VAL A 278 5.39 7.93 -4.68
CA VAL A 278 5.40 7.41 -6.06
C VAL A 278 5.61 5.89 -6.15
N ARG A 279 5.94 5.21 -5.03
CA ARG A 279 6.06 3.76 -4.94
C ARG A 279 4.71 3.09 -4.67
N ALA A 280 3.73 3.85 -4.20
CA ALA A 280 2.39 3.34 -4.00
C ALA A 280 1.77 2.97 -5.36
N PRO A 281 1.01 1.86 -5.43
CA PRO A 281 0.47 1.38 -6.69
C PRO A 281 -0.62 2.32 -7.22
N ASN A 282 -0.56 2.62 -8.51
CA ASN A 282 -1.62 3.29 -9.27
C ASN A 282 -2.45 2.29 -10.08
N CYS A 283 -3.36 2.78 -10.92
CA CYS A 283 -4.24 1.92 -11.74
C CYS A 283 -3.44 0.93 -12.60
N ALA A 284 -2.37 1.39 -13.26
CA ALA A 284 -1.54 0.55 -14.13
C ALA A 284 -0.74 -0.50 -13.37
N SER A 285 -0.48 -0.33 -12.08
CA SER A 285 0.24 -1.30 -11.25
C SER A 285 -0.55 -2.59 -11.10
N CYS A 286 -1.88 -2.50 -11.07
CA CYS A 286 -2.78 -3.64 -10.92
C CYS A 286 -3.32 -4.12 -12.27
N HIS A 287 -3.69 -3.19 -13.15
CA HIS A 287 -4.33 -3.48 -14.43
C HIS A 287 -3.34 -3.72 -15.58
N GLY A 288 -2.08 -3.33 -15.43
CA GLY A 288 -1.13 -3.21 -16.53
C GLY A 288 -1.24 -1.83 -17.20
N SER A 289 -0.17 -1.43 -17.91
CA SER A 289 -0.13 -0.17 -18.66
C SER A 289 -0.56 -0.39 -20.11
N HIS A 290 0.31 -1.03 -20.91
CA HIS A 290 0.01 -1.30 -22.31
C HIS A 290 -0.87 -2.53 -22.50
N ASP A 291 -0.83 -3.50 -21.61
CA ASP A 291 -1.67 -4.71 -21.58
C ASP A 291 -2.86 -4.59 -20.62
N ALA A 292 -3.39 -3.36 -20.47
CA ALA A 292 -4.43 -3.03 -19.51
C ALA A 292 -5.64 -3.95 -19.57
N LYS A 293 -5.90 -4.67 -18.48
CA LYS A 293 -7.03 -5.58 -18.30
C LYS A 293 -7.34 -5.79 -16.82
N PRO A 294 -8.59 -6.08 -16.45
CA PRO A 294 -8.92 -6.42 -15.08
C PRO A 294 -8.14 -7.65 -14.60
N PRO A 295 -7.57 -7.64 -13.38
CA PRO A 295 -7.12 -8.87 -12.76
C PRO A 295 -8.27 -9.87 -12.66
N THR A 296 -7.93 -11.16 -12.73
CA THR A 296 -8.89 -12.27 -12.60
C THR A 296 -8.67 -13.01 -11.28
N SER A 297 -9.59 -13.89 -10.90
CA SER A 297 -9.41 -14.76 -9.73
C SER A 297 -8.15 -15.63 -9.81
N THR A 298 -7.63 -15.89 -11.01
CA THR A 298 -6.39 -16.64 -11.22
C THR A 298 -5.14 -15.80 -11.19
N THR A 299 -5.22 -14.48 -11.44
CA THR A 299 -4.06 -13.60 -11.55
C THR A 299 -3.92 -12.60 -10.39
N VAL A 300 -4.99 -12.35 -9.62
CA VAL A 300 -4.97 -11.32 -8.56
C VAL A 300 -3.93 -11.57 -7.47
N VAL A 301 -3.70 -12.84 -7.11
CA VAL A 301 -2.69 -13.20 -6.10
C VAL A 301 -1.29 -12.80 -6.57
N GLU A 302 -0.98 -13.01 -7.84
CA GLU A 302 0.29 -12.60 -8.45
C GLU A 302 0.39 -11.08 -8.58
N VAL A 303 -0.71 -10.41 -8.92
CA VAL A 303 -0.76 -8.95 -9.03
C VAL A 303 -0.43 -8.29 -7.69
N CYS A 304 -1.09 -8.71 -6.61
CA CYS A 304 -0.82 -8.23 -5.27
C CYS A 304 0.59 -8.63 -4.79
N GLY A 305 1.01 -9.85 -5.10
CA GLY A 305 2.31 -10.42 -4.73
C GLY A 305 3.52 -9.71 -5.33
N LYS A 306 3.37 -8.92 -6.41
CA LYS A 306 4.45 -8.11 -6.96
C LYS A 306 5.08 -7.19 -5.89
N CYS A 307 4.28 -6.69 -4.96
CA CYS A 307 4.73 -5.84 -3.86
C CYS A 307 4.60 -6.55 -2.51
N HIS A 308 3.54 -7.35 -2.31
CA HIS A 308 3.23 -8.07 -1.07
C HIS A 308 3.71 -9.53 -1.12
N THR A 309 4.97 -9.76 -1.54
CA THR A 309 5.53 -11.10 -1.78
C THR A 309 5.45 -12.00 -0.54
N ALA A 310 5.85 -11.51 0.63
CA ALA A 310 5.80 -12.29 1.85
C ALA A 310 4.36 -12.70 2.24
N THR A 311 3.38 -11.82 2.01
CA THR A 311 1.97 -12.11 2.24
C THR A 311 1.44 -13.11 1.22
N GLN A 312 1.88 -13.01 -0.03
CA GLN A 312 1.57 -13.99 -1.08
C GLN A 312 2.06 -15.38 -0.68
N ASP A 313 3.31 -15.50 -0.23
CA ASP A 313 3.87 -16.78 0.21
C ASP A 313 3.03 -17.40 1.33
N LEU A 314 2.66 -16.60 2.34
CA LEU A 314 1.81 -17.05 3.44
C LEU A 314 0.40 -17.46 2.98
N TYR A 315 -0.19 -16.72 2.03
CA TYR A 315 -1.47 -17.09 1.43
C TYR A 315 -1.38 -18.42 0.69
N LEU A 316 -0.29 -18.66 -0.06
CA LEU A 316 -0.07 -19.91 -0.79
C LEU A 316 0.09 -21.12 0.15
N GLU A 317 0.44 -20.91 1.42
CA GLU A 317 0.44 -21.95 2.46
C GLU A 317 -0.94 -22.22 3.08
N SER A 318 -1.94 -21.40 2.77
CA SER A 318 -3.27 -21.49 3.37
C SER A 318 -4.17 -22.50 2.67
N ARG A 319 -5.23 -22.96 3.35
CA ARG A 319 -6.29 -23.76 2.74
C ARG A 319 -7.04 -23.01 1.63
N HIS A 320 -7.09 -21.69 1.68
CA HIS A 320 -7.73 -20.89 0.65
C HIS A 320 -7.01 -21.02 -0.70
N SER A 321 -5.70 -21.18 -0.72
CA SER A 321 -4.94 -21.34 -1.97
C SER A 321 -5.23 -22.68 -2.68
N GLU A 322 -5.61 -23.71 -1.91
CA GLU A 322 -5.85 -25.07 -2.43
C GLU A 322 -7.19 -25.20 -3.19
N LEU A 323 -8.11 -24.24 -3.02
CA LEU A 323 -9.48 -24.31 -3.55
C LEU A 323 -9.63 -23.67 -4.96
N GLU A 324 -8.53 -23.36 -5.64
CA GLU A 324 -8.49 -22.78 -6.99
C GLU A 324 -9.39 -21.54 -7.18
N ALA A 325 -10.26 -21.55 -8.22
CA ALA A 325 -11.09 -20.40 -8.56
C ALA A 325 -12.22 -20.14 -7.54
N ALA A 326 -12.62 -21.14 -6.76
CA ALA A 326 -13.67 -21.02 -5.75
C ALA A 326 -13.16 -20.44 -4.41
N ALA A 327 -11.85 -20.27 -4.27
CA ALA A 327 -11.27 -19.76 -3.03
C ALA A 327 -11.40 -18.25 -2.89
N PRO A 328 -11.55 -17.72 -1.66
CA PRO A 328 -11.35 -16.31 -1.41
C PRO A 328 -9.93 -15.89 -1.79
N LYS A 329 -9.80 -14.80 -2.50
CA LYS A 329 -8.53 -14.19 -2.90
C LYS A 329 -8.28 -12.91 -2.11
N CYS A 330 -7.14 -12.25 -2.35
CA CYS A 330 -6.77 -11.03 -1.64
C CYS A 330 -7.92 -10.01 -1.60
N TRP A 331 -8.53 -9.73 -2.75
CA TRP A 331 -9.64 -8.77 -2.88
C TRP A 331 -10.92 -9.17 -2.15
N THR A 332 -11.12 -10.46 -1.88
CA THR A 332 -12.33 -10.93 -1.18
C THR A 332 -12.41 -10.40 0.26
N CYS A 333 -11.24 -10.22 0.88
CA CYS A 333 -11.14 -9.67 2.23
C CYS A 333 -10.75 -8.18 2.24
N HIS A 334 -9.86 -7.77 1.33
CA HIS A 334 -9.28 -6.43 1.35
C HIS A 334 -9.96 -5.43 0.40
N GLY A 335 -10.81 -5.89 -0.51
CA GLY A 335 -11.42 -5.06 -1.55
C GLY A 335 -10.59 -4.96 -2.81
N THR A 336 -11.14 -4.27 -3.80
CA THR A 336 -10.52 -4.07 -5.12
C THR A 336 -9.93 -2.67 -5.25
N HIS A 337 -10.77 -1.66 -5.46
CA HIS A 337 -10.35 -0.27 -5.54
C HIS A 337 -10.34 0.43 -4.18
N ASP A 338 -11.14 -0.05 -3.24
CA ASP A 338 -11.29 0.43 -1.86
C ASP A 338 -10.40 -0.31 -0.85
N VAL A 339 -9.23 -0.79 -1.31
CA VAL A 339 -8.31 -1.54 -0.43
C VAL A 339 -8.09 -0.77 0.87
N SER A 340 -8.53 -1.40 1.98
CA SER A 340 -8.45 -0.81 3.31
C SER A 340 -7.32 -1.42 4.12
N GLN A 341 -6.84 -0.67 5.13
CA GLN A 341 -5.91 -1.22 6.09
C GLN A 341 -6.63 -2.30 6.91
N PRO A 342 -6.07 -3.52 6.99
CA PRO A 342 -6.66 -4.57 7.80
C PRO A 342 -6.60 -4.20 9.29
N ASP A 343 -7.72 -4.43 9.97
CA ASP A 343 -7.83 -4.34 11.42
C ASP A 343 -8.60 -5.56 11.96
N SER A 344 -8.78 -5.62 13.27
CA SER A 344 -9.48 -6.75 13.92
C SER A 344 -10.95 -6.88 13.50
N THR A 345 -11.53 -5.86 12.86
CA THR A 345 -12.94 -5.90 12.40
C THR A 345 -13.11 -6.76 11.13
N LEU A 346 -12.03 -7.12 10.43
CA LEU A 346 -12.07 -8.03 9.29
C LEU A 346 -12.47 -9.47 9.65
N PHE A 347 -12.38 -9.85 10.92
CA PHE A 347 -12.68 -11.23 11.31
C PHE A 347 -14.17 -11.49 11.46
N PHE A 348 -14.90 -10.55 12.09
CA PHE A 348 -16.30 -10.78 12.48
C PHE A 348 -17.16 -9.54 12.26
N HIS A 349 -18.44 -9.75 11.95
CA HIS A 349 -19.46 -8.70 11.98
C HIS A 349 -19.76 -8.31 13.44
N GLU A 350 -20.19 -7.06 13.65
CA GLU A 350 -20.68 -6.60 14.97
C GLU A 350 -21.93 -7.34 15.40
N THR A 351 -22.76 -7.76 14.43
CA THR A 351 -23.94 -8.60 14.62
C THR A 351 -23.81 -9.83 13.74
N ALA A 352 -24.25 -10.98 14.20
CA ALA A 352 -24.22 -12.22 13.41
C ALA A 352 -24.93 -11.98 12.05
N PRO A 353 -24.29 -12.28 10.90
CA PRO A 353 -24.91 -12.10 9.61
C PRO A 353 -26.12 -13.02 9.47
N ASP A 354 -27.14 -12.54 8.72
CA ASP A 354 -28.32 -13.34 8.42
C ASP A 354 -27.98 -14.35 7.32
N TYR A 355 -27.55 -15.54 7.74
CA TYR A 355 -27.16 -16.62 6.83
C TYR A 355 -28.37 -17.21 6.14
N THR A 356 -28.65 -16.79 4.94
CA THR A 356 -29.59 -17.51 4.07
C THR A 356 -28.82 -18.44 3.14
N CYS A 357 -29.35 -19.65 2.91
CA CYS A 357 -28.74 -20.61 1.96
C CYS A 357 -28.49 -20.01 0.58
N THR A 358 -29.27 -19.01 0.20
CA THR A 358 -29.19 -18.27 -1.06
C THR A 358 -27.98 -17.34 -1.16
N THR A 359 -27.36 -17.00 -0.06
CA THR A 359 -26.15 -16.13 -0.04
C THR A 359 -24.99 -16.83 -0.73
N CYS A 360 -24.85 -18.14 -0.53
CA CYS A 360 -23.78 -18.96 -1.10
C CYS A 360 -24.23 -19.95 -2.18
N HIS A 361 -25.51 -20.32 -2.20
CA HIS A 361 -26.04 -21.32 -3.12
C HIS A 361 -27.13 -20.77 -4.03
N ASP A 362 -27.03 -21.09 -5.33
CA ASP A 362 -28.16 -20.97 -6.25
C ASP A 362 -29.11 -22.15 -6.03
N LEU A 363 -30.32 -21.86 -5.49
CA LEU A 363 -31.32 -22.89 -5.21
C LEU A 363 -31.85 -23.60 -6.45
N GLN A 364 -31.72 -23.01 -7.64
CA GLN A 364 -32.19 -23.61 -8.90
C GLN A 364 -31.19 -24.63 -9.49
N THR A 365 -29.89 -24.36 -9.32
CA THR A 365 -28.85 -25.19 -9.95
C THR A 365 -28.06 -26.02 -8.93
N HIS A 366 -28.26 -25.84 -7.62
CA HIS A 366 -27.46 -26.43 -6.52
C HIS A 366 -25.95 -26.18 -6.69
N ARG A 367 -25.55 -25.23 -7.52
CA ARG A 367 -24.14 -24.83 -7.69
C ARG A 367 -23.80 -23.76 -6.68
N LEU A 368 -22.57 -23.84 -6.16
CA LEU A 368 -22.02 -22.74 -5.37
C LEU A 368 -22.01 -21.48 -6.24
N ARG A 369 -22.83 -20.51 -5.88
CA ARG A 369 -22.99 -19.24 -6.64
C ARG A 369 -21.90 -18.24 -6.28
N ILE A 370 -20.74 -18.70 -5.86
CA ILE A 370 -19.65 -17.81 -5.51
C ILE A 370 -19.00 -17.29 -6.79
N GLU A 371 -19.67 -16.36 -7.47
CA GLU A 371 -18.93 -15.30 -8.15
C GLU A 371 -18.30 -14.45 -7.04
N LEU A 372 -17.13 -14.86 -6.58
CA LEU A 372 -16.35 -14.17 -5.55
C LEU A 372 -16.04 -12.71 -5.91
N SER A 373 -16.13 -12.36 -7.20
CA SER A 373 -16.09 -10.99 -7.69
C SER A 373 -17.20 -10.10 -7.11
N ARG A 374 -18.36 -10.63 -6.74
CA ARG A 374 -19.43 -9.86 -6.10
C ARG A 374 -19.16 -9.54 -4.64
N PHE A 375 -18.37 -10.34 -3.94
CA PHE A 375 -17.94 -10.02 -2.58
C PHE A 375 -16.86 -8.94 -2.54
N ALA A 376 -16.14 -8.74 -3.63
CA ALA A 376 -15.16 -7.67 -3.74
C ALA A 376 -15.78 -6.26 -3.60
N ASP A 377 -17.02 -6.10 -4.02
CA ASP A 377 -17.76 -4.82 -3.99
C ASP A 377 -18.76 -4.74 -2.82
N SER A 378 -18.84 -5.77 -1.95
CA SER A 378 -19.74 -5.77 -0.81
C SER A 378 -19.02 -5.31 0.47
N ALA A 379 -19.75 -4.60 1.36
CA ALA A 379 -19.26 -4.27 2.70
C ALA A 379 -19.03 -5.50 3.59
N ASP A 380 -19.43 -6.69 3.11
CA ASP A 380 -19.40 -7.96 3.87
C ASP A 380 -18.19 -8.83 3.49
N ARG A 381 -16.99 -8.43 3.91
CA ARG A 381 -15.72 -9.10 3.58
C ARG A 381 -15.09 -9.86 4.73
N ARG A 382 -15.88 -10.23 5.73
CA ARG A 382 -15.38 -10.82 6.98
C ARG A 382 -15.36 -12.34 6.90
N CYS A 383 -14.54 -12.96 7.73
CA CYS A 383 -14.40 -14.42 7.76
C CYS A 383 -15.73 -15.13 8.04
N ASP A 384 -16.54 -14.57 8.93
CA ASP A 384 -17.85 -15.09 9.32
C ASP A 384 -18.93 -14.97 8.23
N THR A 385 -18.68 -14.22 7.14
CA THR A 385 -19.56 -14.22 5.97
C THR A 385 -19.62 -15.59 5.28
N CYS A 386 -18.52 -16.34 5.32
CA CYS A 386 -18.42 -17.67 4.71
C CYS A 386 -18.34 -18.80 5.74
N HIS A 387 -17.88 -18.52 6.96
CA HIS A 387 -17.66 -19.50 8.01
C HIS A 387 -18.70 -19.36 9.12
N HIS A 388 -19.65 -20.32 9.17
CA HIS A 388 -20.75 -20.30 10.12
C HIS A 388 -20.28 -20.44 11.57
N PRO A 389 -20.89 -19.73 12.56
CA PRO A 389 -20.51 -19.78 13.99
C PRO A 389 -20.43 -21.18 14.62
N ASP A 390 -21.22 -22.12 14.13
CA ASP A 390 -21.24 -23.51 14.65
C ASP A 390 -20.15 -24.40 14.03
N SER A 391 -19.31 -23.86 13.13
CA SER A 391 -18.27 -24.64 12.47
C SER A 391 -16.98 -24.69 13.29
N GLU A 392 -16.25 -25.80 13.20
CA GLU A 392 -14.95 -25.95 13.83
C GLU A 392 -13.94 -24.90 13.33
N ILE A 393 -14.07 -24.47 12.08
CA ILE A 393 -13.25 -23.44 11.47
C ILE A 393 -13.50 -22.08 12.13
N TYR A 394 -14.75 -21.79 12.52
CA TYR A 394 -15.08 -20.53 13.21
C TYR A 394 -14.35 -20.40 14.54
N VAL A 395 -14.23 -21.49 15.30
CA VAL A 395 -13.46 -21.51 16.57
C VAL A 395 -11.97 -21.20 16.30
N GLN A 396 -11.42 -21.69 15.19
CA GLN A 396 -10.05 -21.36 14.81
C GLN A 396 -9.90 -19.87 14.43
N ILE A 397 -10.86 -19.32 13.70
CA ILE A 397 -10.88 -17.89 13.34
C ILE A 397 -10.98 -17.02 14.61
N GLU A 398 -11.85 -17.38 15.54
CA GLU A 398 -11.98 -16.69 16.83
C GLU A 398 -10.66 -16.73 17.63
N GLY A 399 -9.99 -17.88 17.63
CA GLY A 399 -8.67 -18.04 18.23
C GLY A 399 -7.62 -17.14 17.59
N ILE A 400 -7.58 -17.06 16.25
CA ILE A 400 -6.68 -16.18 15.48
C ILE A 400 -6.98 -14.72 15.82
N ALA A 401 -8.23 -14.31 15.73
CA ALA A 401 -8.65 -12.94 16.00
C ALA A 401 -8.32 -12.50 17.44
N THR A 402 -8.54 -13.39 18.40
CA THR A 402 -8.24 -13.14 19.82
C THR A 402 -6.74 -13.01 20.06
N ALA A 403 -5.92 -13.87 19.44
CA ALA A 403 -4.47 -13.82 19.58
C ALA A 403 -3.89 -12.51 19.04
N VAL A 404 -4.30 -12.10 17.83
CA VAL A 404 -3.85 -10.84 17.20
C VAL A 404 -4.31 -9.65 18.03
N ARG A 405 -5.59 -9.59 18.42
CA ARG A 405 -6.15 -8.48 19.20
C ARG A 405 -5.44 -8.31 20.54
N SER A 406 -5.15 -9.43 21.24
CA SER A 406 -4.40 -9.38 22.50
C SER A 406 -3.00 -8.81 22.36
N ALA A 407 -2.33 -9.05 21.23
CA ALA A 407 -1.01 -8.47 20.94
C ALA A 407 -1.11 -6.98 20.56
N GLU A 408 -2.14 -6.59 19.82
CA GLU A 408 -2.42 -5.17 19.48
C GLU A 408 -2.72 -4.36 20.73
N ASP A 409 -3.57 -4.85 21.61
CA ASP A 409 -3.93 -4.17 22.86
C ASP A 409 -2.69 -3.97 23.75
N ALA A 410 -1.84 -5.00 23.86
CA ALA A 410 -0.60 -4.89 24.62
C ALA A 410 0.38 -3.87 24.00
N TYR A 411 0.49 -3.84 22.67
CA TYR A 411 1.30 -2.85 21.97
C TYR A 411 0.82 -1.43 22.24
N VAL A 412 -0.47 -1.18 22.12
CA VAL A 412 -1.08 0.15 22.37
C VAL A 412 -0.89 0.57 23.83
N ALA A 413 -1.04 -0.35 24.79
CA ALA A 413 -0.81 -0.06 26.21
C ALA A 413 0.65 0.34 26.47
N ALA A 414 1.60 -0.38 25.90
CA ALA A 414 3.02 -0.08 26.02
C ALA A 414 3.38 1.30 25.41
N ASP A 415 2.88 1.62 24.22
CA ASP A 415 3.08 2.89 23.55
C ASP A 415 2.57 4.07 24.41
N GLN A 416 1.36 3.94 24.95
CA GLN A 416 0.77 4.93 25.85
C GLN A 416 1.60 5.12 27.13
N ARG A 417 2.17 4.06 27.69
CA ARG A 417 3.00 4.12 28.89
C ARG A 417 4.35 4.77 28.63
N ILE A 418 4.95 4.52 27.48
CA ILE A 418 6.18 5.18 27.02
C ILE A 418 5.93 6.69 26.83
N ASP A 419 4.83 7.05 26.21
CA ASP A 419 4.41 8.43 26.03
C ASP A 419 4.22 9.15 27.40
N GLU A 420 3.67 8.47 28.39
CA GLU A 420 3.52 9.02 29.75
C GLU A 420 4.89 9.27 30.40
N ALA A 421 5.80 8.28 30.36
CA ALA A 421 7.14 8.41 30.89
C ALA A 421 7.92 9.56 30.22
N SER A 422 7.81 9.67 28.90
CA SER A 422 8.43 10.75 28.10
C SER A 422 7.89 12.12 28.48
N ARG A 423 6.56 12.27 28.68
CA ARG A 423 5.94 13.54 29.16
C ARG A 423 6.39 13.92 30.57
N LEU A 424 6.77 12.95 31.39
CA LEU A 424 7.36 13.20 32.72
C LEU A 424 8.83 13.59 32.65
N GLY A 425 9.43 13.65 31.44
CA GLY A 425 10.83 14.03 31.22
C GLY A 425 11.83 12.89 31.47
N MET A 426 11.35 11.63 31.49
CA MET A 426 12.20 10.47 31.66
C MET A 426 12.79 10.03 30.31
N LEU A 427 13.95 9.37 30.33
CA LEU A 427 14.56 8.77 29.16
C LEU A 427 13.90 7.41 28.91
N THR A 428 13.37 7.23 27.70
CA THR A 428 12.53 6.06 27.30
C THR A 428 13.18 5.22 26.21
N GLU A 429 14.42 5.49 25.82
CA GLU A 429 15.11 4.86 24.68
C GLU A 429 15.08 3.31 24.74
N ASP A 430 15.34 2.72 25.91
CA ASP A 430 15.32 1.25 26.07
C ASP A 430 13.91 0.67 25.84
N ALA A 431 12.88 1.35 26.36
CA ALA A 431 11.50 0.94 26.19
C ALA A 431 11.01 1.13 24.73
N GLU A 432 11.45 2.19 24.06
CA GLU A 432 11.18 2.44 22.64
C GLU A 432 11.80 1.36 21.75
N VAL A 433 13.02 0.90 22.05
CA VAL A 433 13.69 -0.20 21.35
C VAL A 433 12.92 -1.52 21.53
N ALA A 434 12.50 -1.81 22.77
CA ALA A 434 11.68 -3.00 23.05
C ALA A 434 10.33 -2.94 22.31
N LEU A 435 9.69 -1.77 22.28
CA LEU A 435 8.43 -1.55 21.56
C LEU A 435 8.61 -1.73 20.04
N ALA A 436 9.72 -1.27 19.46
CA ALA A 436 10.04 -1.50 18.06
C ALA A 436 10.17 -3.00 17.73
N GLY A 437 10.77 -3.77 18.66
CA GLY A 437 10.81 -5.22 18.57
C GLY A 437 9.43 -5.88 18.66
N ALA A 438 8.55 -5.37 19.53
CA ALA A 438 7.15 -5.80 19.62
C ALA A 438 6.39 -5.51 18.32
N ARG A 439 6.57 -4.31 17.75
CA ARG A 439 5.97 -3.92 16.47
C ARG A 439 6.35 -4.88 15.34
N THR A 440 7.63 -5.24 15.24
CA THR A 440 8.11 -6.19 14.23
C THR A 440 7.41 -7.54 14.36
N SER A 441 7.30 -8.06 15.58
CA SER A 441 6.61 -9.34 15.85
C SER A 441 5.11 -9.25 15.60
N LEU A 442 4.47 -8.11 15.88
CA LEU A 442 3.06 -7.88 15.60
C LEU A 442 2.77 -7.87 14.09
N ILE A 443 3.61 -7.20 13.29
CA ILE A 443 3.50 -7.22 11.83
C ILE A 443 3.63 -8.64 11.29
N GLN A 444 4.55 -9.44 11.85
CA GLN A 444 4.69 -10.86 11.48
C GLN A 444 3.46 -11.67 11.86
N ALA A 445 2.86 -11.44 13.03
CA ALA A 445 1.64 -12.10 13.47
C ALA A 445 0.44 -11.76 12.57
N GLN A 446 0.28 -10.48 12.24
CA GLN A 446 -0.76 -9.99 11.32
C GLN A 446 -0.58 -10.59 9.91
N ALA A 447 0.65 -10.64 9.40
CA ALA A 447 0.93 -11.30 8.13
C ALA A 447 0.63 -12.80 8.16
N ALA A 448 0.96 -13.49 9.27
CA ALA A 448 0.73 -14.93 9.44
C ALA A 448 -0.75 -15.32 9.46
N VAL A 449 -1.68 -14.39 9.66
CA VAL A 449 -3.13 -14.62 9.52
C VAL A 449 -3.46 -15.23 8.15
N HIS A 450 -2.73 -14.84 7.10
CA HIS A 450 -2.92 -15.35 5.74
C HIS A 450 -2.63 -16.85 5.60
N THR A 451 -1.90 -17.46 6.54
CA THR A 451 -1.73 -18.93 6.58
C THR A 451 -2.99 -19.67 7.06
N THR A 452 -3.92 -18.98 7.70
CA THR A 452 -5.10 -19.55 8.37
C THR A 452 -4.76 -20.59 9.46
N LYS A 453 -3.49 -20.65 9.93
CA LYS A 453 -3.00 -21.61 10.93
C LYS A 453 -2.98 -20.97 12.32
N LEU A 454 -3.92 -21.33 13.20
CA LEU A 454 -4.01 -20.80 14.57
C LEU A 454 -2.70 -20.95 15.35
N THR A 455 -2.00 -22.07 15.21
CA THR A 455 -0.73 -22.31 15.91
C THR A 455 0.32 -21.28 15.58
N THR A 456 0.56 -21.04 14.28
CA THR A 456 1.54 -20.07 13.79
C THR A 456 1.21 -18.64 14.23
N VAL A 457 -0.07 -18.26 14.08
CA VAL A 457 -0.52 -16.91 14.47
C VAL A 457 -0.41 -16.72 15.98
N SER A 458 -0.82 -17.73 16.77
CA SER A 458 -0.76 -17.66 18.24
C SER A 458 0.66 -17.54 18.78
N GLU A 459 1.63 -18.27 18.19
CA GLU A 459 3.05 -18.19 18.57
C GLU A 459 3.61 -16.78 18.31
N LEU A 460 3.39 -16.24 17.13
CA LEU A 460 3.86 -14.90 16.76
C LEU A 460 3.16 -13.79 17.55
N SER A 461 1.85 -13.92 17.77
CA SER A 461 1.08 -12.97 18.58
C SER A 461 1.55 -12.98 20.04
N THR A 462 1.85 -14.18 20.59
CA THR A 462 2.40 -14.30 21.95
C THR A 462 3.77 -13.61 22.04
N ALA A 463 4.64 -13.84 21.08
CA ALA A 463 5.95 -13.18 21.04
C ALA A 463 5.85 -11.64 20.91
N ALA A 464 4.88 -11.15 20.16
CA ALA A 464 4.60 -9.72 20.04
C ALA A 464 4.10 -9.13 21.36
N ARG A 465 3.12 -9.80 21.99
CA ARG A 465 2.56 -9.41 23.28
C ARG A 465 3.60 -9.38 24.38
N ASP A 466 4.43 -10.42 24.49
CA ASP A 466 5.43 -10.52 25.55
C ASP A 466 6.49 -9.41 25.44
N LYS A 467 6.93 -9.07 24.23
CA LYS A 467 7.82 -7.91 23.99
C LYS A 467 7.15 -6.57 24.31
N ALA A 468 5.85 -6.43 24.01
CA ALA A 468 5.11 -5.23 24.34
C ALA A 468 4.97 -5.05 25.86
N LEU A 469 4.67 -6.14 26.59
CA LEU A 469 4.63 -6.14 28.07
C LEU A 469 5.99 -5.81 28.66
N GLU A 470 7.10 -6.28 28.08
CA GLU A 470 8.46 -5.90 28.50
C GLU A 470 8.68 -4.39 28.35
N ALA A 471 8.32 -3.83 27.20
CA ALA A 471 8.41 -2.38 26.95
C ALA A 471 7.55 -1.58 27.92
N GLU A 472 6.32 -2.03 28.20
CA GLU A 472 5.43 -1.40 29.18
C GLU A 472 6.03 -1.41 30.59
N GLN A 473 6.60 -2.54 31.03
CA GLN A 473 7.25 -2.64 32.34
C GLN A 473 8.46 -1.70 32.47
N MET A 474 9.29 -1.60 31.40
CA MET A 474 10.41 -0.63 31.36
C MET A 474 9.92 0.81 31.49
N ALA A 475 8.86 1.16 30.76
CA ALA A 475 8.26 2.49 30.82
C ALA A 475 7.62 2.78 32.19
N GLN A 476 6.90 1.80 32.77
CA GLN A 476 6.32 1.91 34.10
C GLN A 476 7.38 2.17 35.16
N ALA A 477 8.51 1.46 35.11
CA ALA A 477 9.62 1.70 36.04
C ALA A 477 10.14 3.15 35.96
N LYS A 478 10.14 3.77 34.77
CA LYS A 478 10.49 5.18 34.58
C LYS A 478 9.43 6.12 35.17
N VAL A 479 8.16 5.81 35.02
CA VAL A 479 7.07 6.56 35.66
C VAL A 479 7.25 6.55 37.19
N ASP A 480 7.47 5.37 37.76
CA ASP A 480 7.67 5.19 39.22
C ASP A 480 8.91 5.92 39.68
N GLU A 481 10.02 5.88 38.96
CA GLU A 481 11.22 6.65 39.22
C GLU A 481 10.96 8.18 39.23
N SER A 482 10.13 8.67 38.30
CA SER A 482 9.72 10.07 38.25
C SER A 482 8.95 10.48 39.52
N VAL A 483 8.02 9.66 39.96
CA VAL A 483 7.24 9.89 41.19
C VAL A 483 8.17 9.92 42.40
N PHE A 484 9.08 8.96 42.50
CA PHE A 484 10.07 8.91 43.58
C PHE A 484 10.97 10.17 43.61
N ARG A 485 11.52 10.58 42.46
CA ARG A 485 12.37 11.79 42.33
C ARG A 485 11.63 13.05 42.75
N ARG A 486 10.35 13.19 42.35
CA ARG A 486 9.51 14.35 42.75
C ARG A 486 9.27 14.35 44.24
N GLY A 487 8.96 13.21 44.84
CA GLY A 487 8.80 13.06 46.29
C GLY A 487 10.08 13.44 47.05
N ALA A 488 11.22 12.93 46.63
CA ALA A 488 12.52 13.28 47.21
C ALA A 488 12.84 14.77 47.08
N MET A 489 12.54 15.38 45.93
CA MET A 489 12.75 16.83 45.71
C MET A 489 11.90 17.67 46.64
N VAL A 490 10.64 17.30 46.93
CA VAL A 490 9.77 17.99 47.88
C VAL A 490 10.41 17.97 49.25
N ILE A 491 10.94 16.83 49.72
CA ILE A 491 11.62 16.70 51.01
C ILE A 491 12.83 17.67 51.09
N VAL A 492 13.65 17.71 50.04
CA VAL A 492 14.82 18.57 49.95
C VAL A 492 14.39 20.06 49.98
N ILE A 493 13.35 20.44 49.26
CA ILE A 493 12.83 21.82 49.25
C ILE A 493 12.33 22.21 50.64
N VAL A 494 11.57 21.35 51.31
CA VAL A 494 11.11 21.60 52.69
C VAL A 494 12.29 21.79 53.64
N PHE A 495 13.30 20.92 53.54
CA PHE A 495 14.52 21.06 54.36
C PHE A 495 15.25 22.38 54.11
N ILE A 496 15.40 22.80 52.86
CA ILE A 496 15.99 24.08 52.49
C ILE A 496 15.18 25.26 53.08
N LEU A 497 13.85 25.23 52.93
CA LEU A 497 12.97 26.27 53.45
C LEU A 497 13.06 26.40 54.98
N VAL A 498 13.06 25.26 55.69
CA VAL A 498 13.23 25.22 57.16
C VAL A 498 14.59 25.78 57.56
N SER A 499 15.66 25.41 56.84
CA SER A 499 17.02 25.89 57.10
C SER A 499 17.13 27.40 56.85
N VAL A 500 16.57 27.92 55.77
CA VAL A 500 16.54 29.37 55.47
C VAL A 500 15.75 30.13 56.55
N LEU A 501 14.59 29.58 56.98
CA LEU A 501 13.81 30.19 58.05
C LEU A 501 14.59 30.22 59.38
N ALA A 502 15.28 29.15 59.75
CA ALA A 502 16.10 29.06 60.93
C ALA A 502 17.23 30.09 60.89
N LEU A 503 17.96 30.21 59.80
CA LEU A 503 19.00 31.19 59.56
C LEU A 503 18.46 32.64 59.68
N PHE A 504 17.30 32.92 59.11
CA PHE A 504 16.62 34.19 59.17
C PHE A 504 16.26 34.56 60.63
N LEU A 505 15.74 33.62 61.41
CA LEU A 505 15.39 33.80 62.78
C LEU A 505 16.65 34.07 63.67
N VAL A 506 17.73 33.31 63.39
CA VAL A 506 19.02 33.53 64.06
C VAL A 506 19.57 34.93 63.73
N LYS A 507 19.59 35.30 62.45
CA LYS A 507 20.01 36.66 62.04
C LYS A 507 19.18 37.73 62.73
N ARG A 508 17.84 37.62 62.70
CA ARG A 508 16.94 38.59 63.36
C ARG A 508 17.14 38.66 64.84
N ARG A 509 17.59 37.60 65.51
CA ARG A 509 17.95 37.63 66.95
C ARG A 509 19.26 38.34 67.14
N LEU A 510 20.29 38.08 66.39
CA LEU A 510 21.59 38.75 66.43
C LEU A 510 21.46 40.24 66.13
N ASP A 511 20.68 40.66 65.16
CA ASP A 511 20.45 42.05 64.82
C ASP A 511 19.79 42.80 66.04
N ARG A 512 18.84 42.16 66.73
CA ARG A 512 18.21 42.71 67.93
C ARG A 512 19.18 42.83 69.14
N ASP A 513 20.05 41.81 69.27
CA ASP A 513 21.05 41.83 70.36
C ASP A 513 22.14 42.89 70.12
N LEU A 514 22.42 43.29 68.88
CA LEU A 514 23.33 44.34 68.45
C LEU A 514 22.71 45.75 68.54
N GLU A 515 21.41 45.90 68.42
CA GLU A 515 20.70 47.17 68.51
C GLU A 515 20.31 47.52 70.00
N GLY A 516 20.37 46.55 70.93
CA GLY A 516 20.00 46.70 72.33
C GLY A 516 21.16 46.84 73.32
N GLY A 517 22.45 46.83 72.84
CA GLY A 517 23.67 47.07 73.61
C GLY A 517 24.31 48.42 73.20
#